data_90ff10280e2f7b3e4cbde525662c2053
#
_entry.id   90ff10280e2f7b3e4cbde525662c2053
#
_cell.length_a   1.000
_cell.length_b   1.000
_cell.length_c   1.000
_cell.angle_alpha   90.00
_cell.angle_beta   90.00
_cell.angle_gamma   90.00
#
_symmetry.space_group_name_H-M   'P 1'
#
loop_
_entity.id
_entity.type
_entity.pdbx_description
1 polymer ?
#
loop_
_entity_poly.entity_id
_entity_poly.type
_entity_poly.pdbx_seq_one_letter_code
_entity_poly.pdbx_strand_id
1 'polypeptide(L)'
;MIQAITLLVIAALVAIDQIIKVAVVNRFAAGGSMDILFGLIRIRYVENTGAAFSSMQNQTVFLTIFTAVVIVMFIFLLMTKKIKPGFIYWCVAVIIAGGAGNFVDRVARGFVVDYIEPTFVNFAVFNFAD
;
A
#
# COMPACT_ATOMS: atom_id res chain seq x y z
N MET A 1 6.68 25.49 -3.10
CA MET A 1 7.77 24.58 -3.53
C MET A 1 7.69 23.22 -2.83
N ILE A 2 7.72 23.14 -1.50
CA ILE A 2 7.70 21.83 -0.79
C ILE A 2 6.45 20.99 -1.08
N GLN A 3 5.25 21.59 -1.17
CA GLN A 3 4.02 20.87 -1.47
C GLN A 3 4.06 20.19 -2.84
N ALA A 4 4.63 20.84 -3.85
CA ALA A 4 4.78 20.25 -5.18
C ALA A 4 5.75 19.06 -5.14
N ILE A 5 6.86 19.19 -4.42
CA ILE A 5 7.82 18.08 -4.22
C ILE A 5 7.13 16.92 -3.49
N THR A 6 6.33 17.22 -2.47
CA THR A 6 5.60 16.18 -1.72
C THR A 6 4.63 15.41 -2.60
N LEU A 7 3.86 16.10 -3.45
CA LEU A 7 2.94 15.43 -4.38
C LEU A 7 3.69 14.56 -5.39
N LEU A 8 4.85 15.01 -5.88
CA LEU A 8 5.71 14.21 -6.76
C LEU A 8 6.25 12.95 -6.05
N VAL A 9 6.67 13.09 -4.79
CA VAL A 9 7.15 11.94 -3.99
C VAL A 9 6.01 10.94 -3.77
N ILE A 10 4.82 11.41 -3.37
CA ILE A 10 3.64 10.55 -3.21
C ILE A 10 3.33 9.82 -4.51
N ALA A 11 3.27 10.55 -5.64
CA ALA A 11 2.99 9.96 -6.93
C ALA A 11 4.04 8.93 -7.35
N ALA A 12 5.33 9.19 -7.09
CA ALA A 12 6.41 8.27 -7.38
C ALA A 12 6.31 6.98 -6.55
N LEU A 13 6.02 7.08 -5.25
CA LEU A 13 5.84 5.92 -4.37
C LEU A 13 4.65 5.07 -4.79
N VAL A 14 3.51 5.69 -5.12
CA VAL A 14 2.33 4.98 -5.65
C VAL A 14 2.67 4.29 -6.97
N ALA A 15 3.39 4.94 -7.87
CA ALA A 15 3.80 4.34 -9.14
C ALA A 15 4.71 3.12 -8.92
N ILE A 16 5.69 3.22 -8.02
CA ILE A 16 6.57 2.11 -7.64
C ILE A 16 5.74 0.94 -7.09
N ASP A 17 4.84 1.19 -6.15
CA ASP A 17 3.94 0.18 -5.59
C ASP A 17 3.16 -0.54 -6.70
N GLN A 18 2.51 0.20 -7.59
CA GLN A 18 1.71 -0.38 -8.66
C GLN A 18 2.54 -1.16 -9.69
N ILE A 19 3.77 -0.70 -10.00
CA ILE A 19 4.68 -1.44 -10.89
C ILE A 19 5.06 -2.78 -10.27
N ILE A 20 5.39 -2.81 -8.98
CA ILE A 20 5.73 -4.04 -8.27
C ILE A 20 4.52 -4.98 -8.25
N LYS A 21 3.33 -4.49 -7.90
CA LYS A 21 2.11 -5.28 -7.87
C LYS A 21 1.75 -5.88 -9.23
N VAL A 22 1.88 -5.11 -10.31
CA VAL A 22 1.68 -5.63 -11.68
C VAL A 22 2.70 -6.72 -12.00
N ALA A 23 3.97 -6.56 -11.65
CA ALA A 23 5.00 -7.58 -11.87
C ALA A 23 4.68 -8.86 -11.07
N VAL A 24 4.23 -8.74 -9.82
CA VAL A 24 3.80 -9.87 -8.98
C VAL A 24 2.60 -10.60 -9.58
N VAL A 25 1.57 -9.87 -10.00
CA VAL A 25 0.39 -10.45 -10.66
C VAL A 25 0.81 -11.22 -11.91
N ASN A 26 1.58 -10.60 -12.80
CA ASN A 26 2.02 -11.24 -14.05
C ASN A 26 2.87 -12.50 -13.82
N ARG A 27 3.63 -12.54 -12.72
CA ARG A 27 4.54 -13.65 -12.43
C ARG A 27 3.90 -14.79 -11.64
N PHE A 28 2.99 -14.48 -10.72
CA PHE A 28 2.51 -15.41 -9.69
C PHE A 28 1.01 -15.60 -9.64
N ALA A 29 0.17 -14.88 -10.41
CA ALA A 29 -1.28 -15.04 -10.36
C ALA A 29 -1.75 -16.43 -10.84
N ALA A 30 -0.99 -17.07 -11.72
CA ALA A 30 -1.25 -18.46 -12.16
C ALA A 30 -0.79 -19.52 -11.13
N GLY A 31 -0.28 -19.09 -9.99
CA GLY A 31 0.27 -19.94 -8.94
C GLY A 31 1.81 -19.90 -8.89
N GLY A 32 2.34 -20.44 -7.82
CA GLY A 32 3.79 -20.47 -7.54
C GLY A 32 4.24 -19.41 -6.54
N SER A 33 5.49 -19.49 -6.20
CA SER A 33 6.16 -18.58 -5.26
C SER A 33 7.66 -18.57 -5.52
N MET A 34 8.35 -17.60 -4.93
CA MET A 34 9.80 -17.49 -4.98
C MET A 34 10.32 -17.16 -3.58
N ASP A 35 11.21 -18.01 -3.08
CA ASP A 35 11.88 -17.76 -1.80
C ASP A 35 13.12 -16.90 -2.03
N ILE A 36 13.27 -15.85 -1.21
CA ILE A 36 14.42 -14.93 -1.21
C ILE A 36 15.04 -14.86 0.19
N LEU A 37 16.20 -14.22 0.31
CA LEU A 37 16.94 -14.08 1.57
C LEU A 37 17.08 -15.40 2.31
N PHE A 38 17.62 -16.42 1.61
CA PHE A 38 17.82 -17.77 2.18
C PHE A 38 16.54 -18.44 2.69
N GLY A 39 15.39 -18.13 2.06
CA GLY A 39 14.10 -18.70 2.44
C GLY A 39 13.39 -17.95 3.58
N LEU A 40 13.94 -16.85 4.10
CA LEU A 40 13.30 -16.04 5.15
C LEU A 40 12.08 -15.26 4.66
N ILE A 41 12.07 -14.93 3.39
CA ILE A 41 10.95 -14.19 2.75
C ILE A 41 10.49 -15.01 1.54
N ARG A 42 9.17 -15.19 1.44
CA ARG A 42 8.52 -15.75 0.26
C ARG A 42 7.75 -14.68 -0.49
N ILE A 43 7.96 -14.60 -1.79
CA ILE A 43 7.16 -13.77 -2.68
C ILE A 43 6.10 -14.67 -3.32
N ARG A 44 4.81 -14.36 -3.10
CA ARG A 44 3.67 -15.04 -3.72
C ARG A 44 2.50 -14.07 -3.90
N TYR A 45 1.61 -14.36 -4.81
CA TYR A 45 0.42 -13.56 -5.03
C TYR A 45 -0.68 -13.92 -4.03
N VAL A 46 -1.27 -12.91 -3.38
CA VAL A 46 -2.41 -13.06 -2.47
C VAL A 46 -3.40 -11.92 -2.72
N GLU A 47 -4.68 -12.25 -2.85
CA GLU A 47 -5.78 -11.29 -2.91
C GLU A 47 -6.29 -11.00 -1.49
N ASN A 48 -6.14 -9.76 -1.04
CA ASN A 48 -6.59 -9.33 0.28
C ASN A 48 -7.85 -8.47 0.15
N THR A 49 -9.00 -9.03 0.52
CA THR A 49 -10.31 -8.34 0.52
C THR A 49 -10.61 -7.62 1.83
N GLY A 50 -9.71 -7.67 2.80
CA GLY A 50 -9.87 -7.06 4.13
C GLY A 50 -8.82 -6.00 4.44
N ALA A 51 -8.55 -5.88 5.75
CA ALA A 51 -7.45 -5.13 6.31
C ALA A 51 -6.33 -6.09 6.77
N ALA A 52 -5.35 -5.58 7.53
CA ALA A 52 -4.26 -6.38 8.08
C ALA A 52 -4.78 -7.61 8.85
N PHE A 53 -4.04 -8.72 8.75
CA PHE A 53 -4.36 -10.01 9.41
C PHE A 53 -5.75 -10.55 9.06
N SER A 54 -6.20 -10.33 7.81
CA SER A 54 -7.53 -10.76 7.34
C SER A 54 -8.69 -10.23 8.18
N SER A 55 -8.46 -9.16 8.95
CA SER A 55 -9.53 -8.47 9.65
C SER A 55 -10.44 -7.75 8.65
N MET A 56 -11.71 -7.62 8.98
CA MET A 56 -12.72 -6.95 8.14
C MET A 56 -12.80 -7.54 6.71
N GLN A 57 -12.69 -8.87 6.57
CA GLN A 57 -12.86 -9.53 5.28
C GLN A 57 -14.18 -9.17 4.62
N ASN A 58 -14.17 -9.03 3.29
CA ASN A 58 -15.32 -8.63 2.47
C ASN A 58 -15.87 -7.22 2.75
N GLN A 59 -15.12 -6.37 3.47
CA GLN A 59 -15.49 -4.97 3.69
C GLN A 59 -14.71 -4.00 2.80
N THR A 60 -14.36 -4.43 1.60
CA THR A 60 -13.55 -3.65 0.64
C THR A 60 -14.13 -2.26 0.40
N VAL A 61 -15.46 -2.14 0.24
CA VAL A 61 -16.12 -0.85 0.00
C VAL A 61 -15.92 0.10 1.18
N PHE A 62 -16.16 -0.39 2.41
CA PHE A 62 -15.93 0.43 3.61
C PHE A 62 -14.47 0.87 3.73
N LEU A 63 -13.53 -0.06 3.55
CA LEU A 63 -12.10 0.24 3.62
C LEU A 63 -11.67 1.23 2.52
N THR A 64 -12.25 1.13 1.33
CA THR A 64 -11.98 2.07 0.23
C THR A 64 -12.44 3.48 0.59
N ILE A 65 -13.67 3.63 1.06
CA ILE A 65 -14.22 4.93 1.46
C ILE A 65 -13.43 5.52 2.63
N PHE A 66 -13.17 4.72 3.66
CA PHE A 66 -12.40 5.15 4.83
C PHE A 66 -10.99 5.63 4.44
N THR A 67 -10.28 4.85 3.62
CA THR A 67 -8.95 5.21 3.12
C THR A 67 -8.99 6.50 2.30
N ALA A 68 -9.99 6.67 1.42
CA ALA A 68 -10.17 7.91 0.65
C ALA A 68 -10.34 9.13 1.55
N VAL A 69 -11.20 9.05 2.58
CA VAL A 69 -11.43 10.13 3.54
C VAL A 69 -10.13 10.50 4.28
N VAL A 70 -9.39 9.50 4.76
CA VAL A 70 -8.11 9.71 5.47
C VAL A 70 -7.07 10.36 4.55
N ILE A 71 -6.93 9.89 3.31
CA ILE A 71 -6.02 10.48 2.32
C ILE A 71 -6.36 11.94 2.06
N VAL A 72 -7.64 12.26 1.78
CA VAL A 72 -8.09 13.64 1.51
C VAL A 72 -7.82 14.53 2.71
N MET A 73 -8.11 14.06 3.93
CA MET A 73 -7.85 14.79 5.16
C MET A 73 -6.36 15.10 5.32
N PHE A 74 -5.48 14.12 5.15
CA PHE A 74 -4.05 14.33 5.31
C PHE A 74 -3.45 15.21 4.20
N ILE A 75 -3.90 15.05 2.95
CA ILE A 75 -3.51 15.96 1.86
C ILE A 75 -3.91 17.41 2.22
N PHE A 76 -5.14 17.61 2.69
CA PHE A 76 -5.61 18.94 3.13
C PHE A 76 -4.71 19.52 4.22
N LEU A 77 -4.32 18.75 5.24
CA LEU A 77 -3.46 19.21 6.31
C LEU A 77 -2.06 19.59 5.83
N LEU A 78 -1.48 18.82 4.88
CA LEU A 78 -0.19 19.13 4.27
C LEU A 78 -0.27 20.37 3.36
N MET A 79 -1.30 20.47 2.52
CA MET A 79 -1.44 21.57 1.57
C MET A 79 -1.75 22.89 2.26
N THR A 80 -2.52 22.89 3.33
CA THR A 80 -2.84 24.07 4.15
C THR A 80 -1.74 24.44 5.15
N LYS A 81 -0.61 23.72 5.14
CA LYS A 81 0.55 23.93 6.03
C LYS A 81 0.23 23.81 7.54
N LYS A 82 -0.88 23.15 7.87
CA LYS A 82 -1.21 22.85 9.28
C LYS A 82 -0.20 21.87 9.89
N ILE A 83 0.39 21.00 9.07
CA ILE A 83 1.57 20.23 9.43
C ILE A 83 2.80 20.94 8.83
N LYS A 84 3.70 21.41 9.68
CA LYS A 84 4.92 22.10 9.26
C LYS A 84 5.92 21.11 8.65
N PRO A 85 6.73 21.53 7.66
CA PRO A 85 7.80 20.70 7.11
C PRO A 85 8.76 20.21 8.21
N GLY A 86 9.03 18.90 8.19
CA GLY A 86 9.88 18.22 9.18
C GLY A 86 9.66 16.71 9.10
N PHE A 87 10.15 15.97 10.07
CA PHE A 87 10.04 14.50 10.08
C PHE A 87 8.58 14.02 9.98
N ILE A 88 7.69 14.55 10.83
CA ILE A 88 6.26 14.19 10.85
C ILE A 88 5.59 14.48 9.51
N TYR A 89 5.92 15.60 8.86
CA TYR A 89 5.40 15.95 7.54
C TYR A 89 5.69 14.85 6.50
N TRP A 90 6.93 14.36 6.46
CA TRP A 90 7.33 13.30 5.53
C TRP A 90 6.73 11.94 5.91
N CYS A 91 6.59 11.63 7.21
CA CYS A 91 5.87 10.43 7.65
C CYS A 91 4.42 10.44 7.13
N VAL A 92 3.72 11.58 7.25
CA VAL A 92 2.36 11.72 6.73
C VAL A 92 2.32 11.56 5.21
N ALA A 93 3.31 12.12 4.48
CA ALA A 93 3.40 11.93 3.03
C ALA A 93 3.56 10.46 2.63
N VAL A 94 4.39 9.70 3.35
CA VAL A 94 4.57 8.25 3.12
C VAL A 94 3.28 7.48 3.44
N ILE A 95 2.59 7.80 4.54
CA ILE A 95 1.29 7.19 4.88
C ILE A 95 0.26 7.45 3.79
N ILE A 96 0.21 8.67 3.24
CA ILE A 96 -0.67 8.99 2.11
C ILE A 96 -0.33 8.12 0.89
N ALA A 97 0.96 7.96 0.59
CA ALA A 97 1.40 7.16 -0.56
C ALA A 97 1.00 5.68 -0.40
N GLY A 98 1.24 5.08 0.77
CA GLY A 98 0.83 3.70 1.07
C GLY A 98 -0.68 3.53 1.00
N GLY A 99 -1.44 4.39 1.68
CA GLY A 99 -2.90 4.38 1.59
C GLY A 99 -3.41 4.50 0.14
N ALA A 100 -2.79 5.39 -0.66
CA ALA A 100 -3.17 5.59 -2.06
C ALA A 100 -2.85 4.38 -2.94
N GLY A 101 -1.73 3.68 -2.73
CA GLY A 101 -1.40 2.44 -3.43
C GLY A 101 -2.45 1.36 -3.20
N ASN A 102 -2.81 1.11 -1.95
CA ASN A 102 -3.85 0.14 -1.58
C ASN A 102 -5.27 0.60 -1.96
N PHE A 103 -5.52 1.92 -2.01
CA PHE A 103 -6.77 2.48 -2.52
C PHE A 103 -6.95 2.21 -4.02
N VAL A 104 -5.90 2.43 -4.83
CA VAL A 104 -5.92 2.13 -6.28
C VAL A 104 -6.29 0.67 -6.53
N ASP A 105 -5.69 -0.25 -5.80
CA ASP A 105 -6.00 -1.69 -5.92
C ASP A 105 -7.47 -1.98 -5.64
N ARG A 106 -8.02 -1.46 -4.53
CA ARG A 106 -9.42 -1.68 -4.16
C ARG A 106 -10.39 -1.14 -5.19
N VAL A 107 -10.12 0.03 -5.75
CA VAL A 107 -10.96 0.64 -6.80
C VAL A 107 -10.87 -0.13 -8.11
N ALA A 108 -9.66 -0.54 -8.51
CA ALA A 108 -9.44 -1.17 -9.82
C ALA A 108 -9.74 -2.68 -9.83
N ARG A 109 -9.49 -3.39 -8.71
CA ARG A 109 -9.52 -4.86 -8.63
C ARG A 109 -10.54 -5.40 -7.63
N GLY A 110 -11.00 -4.59 -6.68
CA GLY A 110 -11.87 -5.03 -5.59
C GLY A 110 -11.12 -5.66 -4.40
N PHE A 111 -9.80 -5.78 -4.45
CA PHE A 111 -8.93 -6.32 -3.42
C PHE A 111 -7.56 -5.64 -3.47
N VAL A 112 -6.72 -5.85 -2.46
CA VAL A 112 -5.32 -5.41 -2.44
C VAL A 112 -4.42 -6.59 -2.83
N VAL A 113 -3.40 -6.32 -3.65
CA VAL A 113 -2.37 -7.30 -4.00
C VAL A 113 -1.30 -7.31 -2.92
N ASP A 114 -1.25 -8.40 -2.12
CA ASP A 114 -0.22 -8.67 -1.13
C ASP A 114 0.74 -9.75 -1.66
N TYR A 115 2.03 -9.66 -1.26
CA TYR A 115 3.02 -10.55 -1.86
C TYR A 115 4.25 -10.84 -1.01
N ILE A 116 4.48 -10.16 0.11
CA ILE A 116 5.63 -10.36 1.00
C ILE A 116 5.19 -11.22 2.18
N GLU A 117 5.67 -12.45 2.25
CA GLU A 117 5.38 -13.39 3.32
C GLU A 117 6.66 -13.72 4.11
N PRO A 118 6.78 -13.29 5.38
CA PRO A 118 7.83 -13.78 6.27
C PRO A 118 7.59 -15.27 6.57
N THR A 119 8.60 -16.13 6.36
CA THR A 119 8.46 -17.58 6.55
C THR A 119 8.84 -18.05 7.95
N PHE A 120 9.61 -17.24 8.68
CA PHE A 120 10.15 -17.55 10.01
C PHE A 120 9.20 -17.17 11.15
N VAL A 121 8.09 -16.51 10.85
CA VAL A 121 7.08 -16.07 11.82
C VAL A 121 5.69 -16.14 11.19
N ASN A 122 4.68 -16.45 12.01
CA ASN A 122 3.29 -16.37 11.54
C ASN A 122 2.85 -14.90 11.47
N PHE A 123 3.02 -14.29 10.29
CA PHE A 123 2.67 -12.91 10.02
C PHE A 123 1.80 -12.82 8.76
N ALA A 124 0.95 -11.81 8.69
CA ALA A 124 0.14 -11.59 7.49
C ALA A 124 1.04 -11.30 6.28
N VAL A 125 0.62 -11.76 5.11
CA VAL A 125 1.24 -11.33 3.85
C VAL A 125 0.93 -9.85 3.66
N PHE A 126 1.90 -9.08 3.24
CA PHE A 126 1.78 -7.64 3.08
C PHE A 126 2.45 -7.17 1.77
N ASN A 127 2.42 -5.89 1.48
CA ASN A 127 2.97 -5.31 0.26
C ASN A 127 3.83 -4.06 0.55
N PHE A 128 4.36 -3.42 -0.48
CA PHE A 128 5.21 -2.24 -0.37
C PHE A 128 4.47 -1.01 0.21
N ALA A 129 3.16 -0.91 0.01
CA ALA A 129 2.35 0.21 0.47
C ALA A 129 2.01 0.16 1.98
N ASP A 130 2.13 -1.02 2.61
CA ASP A 130 1.86 -1.23 4.04
C ASP A 130 3.04 -0.77 4.90
#